data_e87db7f960244bb1a6b686ea188e682b
#
_entry.id   e87db7f960244bb1a6b686ea188e682b
#
_cell.length_a   1.000
_cell.length_b   1.000
_cell.length_c   1.000
_cell.angle_alpha   90.00
_cell.angle_beta   90.00
_cell.angle_gamma   90.00
#
_symmetry.space_group_name_H-M   'P 1'
#
loop_
_entity.id
_entity.type
_entity.pdbx_description
1 polymer ?
#
loop_
_entity_poly.entity_id
_entity_poly.type
_entity_poly.pdbx_seq_one_letter_code
_entity_poly.pdbx_strand_id
1 'polypeptide(L)'
;MSCPYEDGNGTSRRRVYSFGQSREAVMIRAGGLVILLILLISVSVSAQATTSPASPPSSSLDVKAAVDAYLAKMPAAQRARSDAYFEGGYWLQLWDFLATVVVMWLMLRLGWSARMRNLAERLVRFRPLQTAIYWIQFLLLVSLLTFPLTVYEGYFREHQYGLLNQTFGPWLRDQVVMLLVGLVLGAILMVPLFGLVRRLGKNWWVWGAAVTIVFSAFVELIAPVYIAPLFNKYTPLEDARIRDPILSLARANGIPATDVYEFDESRQSNRVSANVSGFAGTLRISLNDNLLKRCTLPEIETTMGHEMGHYVLNHLYKGLVMTGVLIVIGFALLNWGVNFGLARWGERWQVRGINDVAVLPLAVLVLSAYFFLLTPVSNTISRNIEYEADMYGLNAAQQPDGEANVDMMLGEYRKLDPGPVEEFIFFDHPSGRTRITAAMRWKAEHPQSANAEEMARPLFTAK
;
A
#
# COMPACT_ATOMS: atom_id res chain seq x y z
N MET A 1 22.69 43.34 75.86
CA MET A 1 23.66 42.38 76.38
C MET A 1 23.94 41.37 75.25
N SER A 2 25.19 41.43 74.82
CA SER A 2 26.03 40.39 74.20
C SER A 2 25.54 39.55 73.03
N CYS A 3 26.16 39.83 71.92
CA CYS A 3 26.60 38.86 70.92
C CYS A 3 27.50 37.75 71.49
N PRO A 4 27.74 36.60 70.83
CA PRO A 4 28.66 36.45 69.71
C PRO A 4 28.17 35.49 68.63
N TYR A 5 28.48 35.75 67.40
CA TYR A 5 29.51 35.27 66.44
C TYR A 5 29.83 33.77 66.47
N GLU A 6 29.56 33.08 65.32
CA GLU A 6 30.53 32.16 64.70
C GLU A 6 30.13 31.65 63.32
N ASP A 7 31.16 31.49 62.50
CA ASP A 7 31.22 31.07 61.12
C ASP A 7 30.83 29.63 60.90
N GLY A 8 30.37 29.32 59.68
CA GLY A 8 30.18 27.92 59.29
C GLY A 8 29.90 27.73 57.81
N ASN A 9 30.94 27.62 57.02
CA ASN A 9 30.96 27.15 55.63
C ASN A 9 29.96 25.97 55.34
N GLY A 10 29.04 26.16 54.45
CA GLY A 10 28.10 25.11 53.97
C GLY A 10 27.98 25.08 52.44
N THR A 11 28.88 24.37 51.82
CA THR A 11 28.91 24.10 50.39
C THR A 11 27.57 23.58 49.86
N SER A 12 26.87 24.37 49.07
CA SER A 12 25.71 23.98 48.29
C SER A 12 26.13 23.00 47.18
N ARG A 13 25.99 21.72 47.44
CA ARG A 13 26.04 20.67 46.39
C ARG A 13 24.80 20.76 45.52
N ARG A 14 24.94 21.37 44.33
CA ARG A 14 23.98 21.21 43.22
C ARG A 14 23.93 19.72 42.84
N ARG A 15 22.81 19.05 43.09
CA ARG A 15 22.52 17.77 42.51
C ARG A 15 22.26 17.96 41.00
N VAL A 16 23.25 17.64 40.19
CA VAL A 16 23.10 17.44 38.79
C VAL A 16 22.36 16.12 38.63
N TYR A 17 21.05 16.19 38.37
CA TYR A 17 20.28 15.02 37.94
C TYR A 17 20.77 14.63 36.55
N SER A 18 21.37 13.45 36.39
CA SER A 18 21.75 12.85 35.13
C SER A 18 20.49 12.41 34.37
N PHE A 19 20.03 13.28 33.49
CA PHE A 19 18.86 13.04 32.63
C PHE A 19 19.20 12.22 31.36
N GLY A 20 20.43 11.68 31.26
CA GLY A 20 20.94 10.97 30.08
C GLY A 20 20.58 9.46 30.03
N GLN A 21 20.60 8.78 31.16
CA GLN A 21 20.48 7.32 31.19
C GLN A 21 19.07 6.77 30.98
N SER A 22 18.02 7.55 31.23
CA SER A 22 16.63 7.09 31.00
C SER A 22 16.19 7.11 29.54
N ARG A 23 16.82 7.95 28.70
CA ARG A 23 16.45 8.09 27.28
C ARG A 23 17.07 6.98 26.40
N GLU A 24 18.29 6.57 26.68
CA GLU A 24 18.93 5.44 25.99
C GLU A 24 18.23 4.12 26.29
N ALA A 25 17.83 3.89 27.52
CA ALA A 25 17.09 2.69 27.93
C ALA A 25 15.69 2.60 27.30
N VAL A 26 15.02 3.74 27.03
CA VAL A 26 13.72 3.77 26.30
C VAL A 26 13.92 3.53 24.81
N MET A 27 14.99 4.05 24.20
CA MET A 27 15.30 3.80 22.77
C MET A 27 15.70 2.35 22.52
N ILE A 28 16.51 1.75 23.39
CA ILE A 28 16.89 0.33 23.30
C ILE A 28 15.65 -0.57 23.48
N ARG A 29 14.72 -0.21 24.36
CA ARG A 29 13.46 -0.93 24.55
C ARG A 29 12.49 -0.76 23.39
N ALA A 30 12.39 0.42 22.76
CA ALA A 30 11.56 0.64 21.59
C ALA A 30 12.13 -0.07 20.35
N GLY A 31 13.44 0.00 20.11
CA GLY A 31 14.13 -0.74 19.05
C GLY A 31 14.02 -2.26 19.26
N GLY A 32 14.18 -2.74 20.50
CA GLY A 32 13.98 -4.14 20.85
C GLY A 32 12.55 -4.62 20.66
N LEU A 33 11.53 -3.76 20.90
CA LEU A 33 10.12 -4.10 20.68
C LEU A 33 9.80 -4.23 19.20
N VAL A 34 10.33 -3.37 18.35
CA VAL A 34 10.16 -3.43 16.88
C VAL A 34 10.83 -4.70 16.33
N ILE A 35 12.06 -5.01 16.78
CA ILE A 35 12.76 -6.25 16.38
C ILE A 35 11.99 -7.48 16.90
N LEU A 36 11.46 -7.43 18.12
CA LEU A 36 10.66 -8.52 18.69
C LEU A 36 9.33 -8.69 17.95
N LEU A 37 8.67 -7.61 17.51
CA LEU A 37 7.46 -7.68 16.68
C LEU A 37 7.76 -8.27 15.30
N ILE A 38 8.87 -7.88 14.68
CA ILE A 38 9.34 -8.45 13.41
C ILE A 38 9.64 -9.94 13.58
N LEU A 39 10.31 -10.34 14.68
CA LEU A 39 10.59 -11.73 14.99
C LEU A 39 9.33 -12.54 15.32
N LEU A 40 8.35 -11.97 16.03
CA LEU A 40 7.07 -12.62 16.34
C LEU A 40 6.21 -12.82 15.10
N ILE A 41 6.19 -11.85 14.17
CA ILE A 41 5.52 -11.99 12.87
C ILE A 41 6.22 -13.09 12.04
N SER A 42 7.56 -13.13 12.04
CA SER A 42 8.33 -14.15 11.34
C SER A 42 8.13 -15.56 11.91
N VAL A 43 7.99 -15.70 13.23
CA VAL A 43 7.76 -16.99 13.91
C VAL A 43 6.34 -17.51 13.66
N SER A 44 5.34 -16.62 13.55
CA SER A 44 3.96 -17.04 13.25
C SER A 44 3.82 -17.63 11.84
N VAL A 45 4.59 -17.15 10.89
CA VAL A 45 4.65 -17.69 9.52
C VAL A 45 5.30 -19.08 9.47
N SER A 46 6.27 -19.34 10.36
CA SER A 46 6.96 -20.64 10.41
C SER A 46 6.16 -21.75 11.12
N ALA A 47 5.23 -21.40 11.99
CA ALA A 47 4.46 -22.36 12.80
C ALA A 47 3.29 -23.03 12.04
N GLN A 48 2.84 -22.47 10.90
CA GLN A 48 1.78 -23.08 10.09
C GLN A 48 2.28 -24.14 9.10
N ALA A 49 3.58 -24.33 8.96
CA ALA A 49 4.19 -25.28 8.01
C ALA A 49 4.38 -26.70 8.56
N THR A 50 3.93 -27.03 9.80
CA THR A 50 4.19 -28.33 10.44
C THR A 50 2.95 -29.12 10.87
N THR A 51 1.86 -29.07 10.13
CA THR A 51 0.91 -30.17 10.14
C THR A 51 1.33 -31.14 9.06
N SER A 52 1.94 -32.28 9.45
CA SER A 52 2.18 -33.40 8.52
C SER A 52 0.88 -33.72 7.80
N PRO A 53 0.80 -33.60 6.47
CA PRO A 53 -0.36 -34.07 5.75
C PRO A 53 -0.41 -35.58 5.84
N ALA A 54 -1.59 -36.13 6.07
CA ALA A 54 -1.88 -37.51 5.73
C ALA A 54 -1.37 -37.78 4.31
N SER A 55 -0.76 -38.94 4.05
CA SER A 55 -0.23 -39.33 2.76
C SER A 55 -1.22 -38.95 1.67
N PRO A 56 -0.85 -38.13 0.68
CA PRO A 56 -1.79 -37.74 -0.36
C PRO A 56 -2.26 -38.98 -1.10
N PRO A 57 -3.52 -39.03 -1.55
CA PRO A 57 -3.94 -40.04 -2.52
C PRO A 57 -3.00 -39.96 -3.69
N SER A 58 -2.61 -41.09 -4.28
CA SER A 58 -1.65 -41.18 -5.38
C SER A 58 -2.18 -40.41 -6.60
N SER A 59 -1.96 -39.07 -6.61
CA SER A 59 -2.28 -38.23 -7.75
C SER A 59 -1.24 -38.51 -8.83
N SER A 60 -1.70 -38.81 -10.05
CA SER A 60 -0.81 -38.98 -11.21
C SER A 60 -0.15 -37.67 -11.68
N LEU A 61 -0.53 -36.51 -11.07
CA LEU A 61 -0.04 -35.19 -11.47
C LEU A 61 1.29 -34.88 -10.76
N ASP A 62 2.36 -34.77 -11.53
CA ASP A 62 3.62 -34.18 -11.05
C ASP A 62 3.46 -32.65 -11.01
N VAL A 63 3.23 -32.13 -9.80
CA VAL A 63 3.03 -30.68 -9.54
C VAL A 63 4.21 -29.86 -10.05
N LYS A 64 5.45 -30.32 -9.83
CA LYS A 64 6.62 -29.57 -10.28
C LYS A 64 6.68 -29.48 -11.79
N ALA A 65 6.49 -30.61 -12.48
CA ALA A 65 6.48 -30.65 -13.94
C ALA A 65 5.32 -29.78 -14.52
N ALA A 66 4.15 -29.78 -13.88
CA ALA A 66 3.02 -28.95 -14.30
C ALA A 66 3.34 -27.45 -14.14
N VAL A 67 3.92 -27.02 -13.00
CA VAL A 67 4.34 -25.62 -12.78
C VAL A 67 5.38 -25.19 -13.81
N ASP A 68 6.40 -26.02 -14.03
CA ASP A 68 7.47 -25.72 -15.01
C ASP A 68 6.89 -25.64 -16.43
N ALA A 69 5.89 -26.46 -16.77
CA ALA A 69 5.18 -26.40 -18.06
C ALA A 69 4.39 -25.11 -18.23
N TYR A 70 3.71 -24.61 -17.18
CA TYR A 70 3.02 -23.30 -17.22
C TYR A 70 4.03 -22.18 -17.41
N LEU A 71 5.07 -22.13 -16.63
CA LEU A 71 6.12 -21.09 -16.73
C LEU A 71 6.83 -21.11 -18.10
N ALA A 72 6.94 -22.25 -18.73
CA ALA A 72 7.51 -22.40 -20.08
C ALA A 72 6.61 -21.84 -21.19
N LYS A 73 5.30 -21.61 -20.94
CA LYS A 73 4.39 -20.95 -21.92
C LYS A 73 4.83 -19.52 -22.25
N MET A 74 5.53 -18.83 -21.32
CA MET A 74 5.98 -17.46 -21.58
C MET A 74 7.28 -17.46 -22.38
N PRO A 75 7.32 -16.82 -23.56
CA PRO A 75 8.53 -16.68 -24.36
C PRO A 75 9.64 -15.98 -23.57
N ALA A 76 10.90 -16.42 -23.75
CA ALA A 76 12.04 -15.90 -23.01
C ALA A 76 12.21 -14.37 -23.15
N ALA A 77 11.97 -13.81 -24.33
CA ALA A 77 12.04 -12.38 -24.57
C ALA A 77 10.97 -11.60 -23.79
N GLN A 78 9.73 -12.15 -23.70
CA GLN A 78 8.66 -11.53 -22.93
C GLN A 78 8.91 -11.62 -21.43
N ARG A 79 9.45 -12.75 -20.94
CA ARG A 79 9.89 -12.92 -19.56
C ARG A 79 10.96 -11.88 -19.22
N ALA A 80 12.02 -11.76 -20.01
CA ALA A 80 13.07 -10.78 -19.80
C ALA A 80 12.55 -9.34 -19.77
N ARG A 81 11.55 -9.02 -20.62
CA ARG A 81 10.90 -7.70 -20.63
C ARG A 81 10.09 -7.45 -19.35
N SER A 82 9.31 -8.43 -18.91
CA SER A 82 8.55 -8.36 -17.66
C SER A 82 9.46 -8.25 -16.43
N ASP A 83 10.51 -9.07 -16.38
CA ASP A 83 11.50 -9.02 -15.30
C ASP A 83 12.17 -7.63 -15.25
N ALA A 84 12.61 -7.09 -16.39
CA ALA A 84 13.18 -5.74 -16.47
C ALA A 84 12.19 -4.63 -16.05
N TYR A 85 10.90 -4.80 -16.40
CA TYR A 85 9.85 -3.89 -15.93
C TYR A 85 9.73 -3.97 -14.41
N PHE A 86 9.59 -5.15 -13.83
CA PHE A 86 9.35 -5.32 -12.40
C PHE A 86 10.57 -4.90 -11.57
N GLU A 87 11.77 -5.36 -11.94
CA GLU A 87 13.04 -4.98 -11.28
C GLU A 87 13.32 -3.48 -11.40
N GLY A 88 12.97 -2.85 -12.53
CA GLY A 88 13.01 -1.41 -12.68
C GLY A 88 12.18 -0.66 -11.64
N GLY A 89 11.06 -1.25 -11.18
CA GLY A 89 10.23 -0.73 -10.10
C GLY A 89 10.97 -0.64 -8.76
N TYR A 90 11.91 -1.54 -8.46
CA TYR A 90 12.73 -1.49 -7.24
C TYR A 90 13.59 -0.22 -7.18
N TRP A 91 14.19 0.13 -8.33
CA TRP A 91 14.99 1.35 -8.47
C TRP A 91 14.12 2.59 -8.38
N LEU A 92 12.91 2.57 -8.94
CA LEU A 92 11.97 3.69 -8.83
C LEU A 92 11.55 3.93 -7.38
N GLN A 93 11.25 2.89 -6.63
CA GLN A 93 10.98 3.01 -5.20
C GLN A 93 12.12 3.71 -4.43
N LEU A 94 13.37 3.39 -4.76
CA LEU A 94 14.54 4.08 -4.19
C LEU A 94 14.62 5.52 -4.68
N TRP A 95 14.40 5.80 -5.96
CA TRP A 95 14.44 7.16 -6.51
C TRP A 95 13.34 8.04 -5.97
N ASP A 96 12.11 7.53 -5.78
CA ASP A 96 11.02 8.25 -5.13
C ASP A 96 11.34 8.63 -3.69
N PHE A 97 11.92 7.69 -2.96
CA PHE A 97 12.40 7.97 -1.60
C PHE A 97 13.47 9.07 -1.60
N LEU A 98 14.50 8.95 -2.44
CA LEU A 98 15.58 9.94 -2.54
C LEU A 98 15.07 11.30 -3.01
N ALA A 99 14.20 11.35 -4.02
CA ALA A 99 13.57 12.59 -4.48
C ALA A 99 12.77 13.27 -3.37
N THR A 100 11.98 12.49 -2.62
CA THR A 100 11.25 12.99 -1.45
C THR A 100 12.20 13.56 -0.40
N VAL A 101 13.27 12.84 -0.05
CA VAL A 101 14.28 13.31 0.90
C VAL A 101 14.91 14.62 0.44
N VAL A 102 15.32 14.70 -0.82
CA VAL A 102 15.94 15.91 -1.39
C VAL A 102 14.96 17.09 -1.39
N VAL A 103 13.72 16.89 -1.86
CA VAL A 103 12.71 17.95 -1.91
C VAL A 103 12.39 18.46 -0.49
N MET A 104 12.15 17.58 0.46
CA MET A 104 11.84 17.98 1.84
C MET A 104 13.02 18.67 2.50
N TRP A 105 14.24 18.17 2.30
CA TRP A 105 15.46 18.81 2.79
C TRP A 105 15.66 20.21 2.19
N LEU A 106 15.45 20.38 0.88
CA LEU A 106 15.53 21.70 0.23
C LEU A 106 14.48 22.66 0.78
N MET A 107 13.24 22.21 0.99
CA MET A 107 12.18 23.03 1.57
C MET A 107 12.54 23.55 2.96
N LEU A 108 13.18 22.74 3.78
CA LEU A 108 13.66 23.14 5.10
C LEU A 108 14.90 24.01 4.99
N ARG A 109 15.93 23.60 4.22
CA ARG A 109 17.23 24.25 4.15
C ARG A 109 17.18 25.64 3.53
N LEU A 110 16.32 25.83 2.52
CA LEU A 110 16.10 27.10 1.84
C LEU A 110 15.03 27.97 2.49
N GLY A 111 14.38 27.48 3.56
CA GLY A 111 13.33 28.21 4.28
C GLY A 111 12.03 28.37 3.48
N TRP A 112 11.81 27.56 2.44
CA TRP A 112 10.57 27.63 1.65
C TRP A 112 9.36 27.30 2.50
N SER A 113 9.44 26.28 3.36
CA SER A 113 8.40 25.92 4.28
C SER A 113 8.01 27.08 5.21
N ALA A 114 8.99 27.78 5.80
CA ALA A 114 8.74 28.95 6.63
C ALA A 114 8.11 30.12 5.85
N ARG A 115 8.51 30.33 4.57
CA ARG A 115 7.91 31.37 3.71
C ARG A 115 6.45 31.07 3.39
N MET A 116 6.11 29.81 3.07
CA MET A 116 4.73 29.38 2.81
C MET A 116 3.85 29.59 4.05
N ARG A 117 4.35 29.21 5.26
CA ARG A 117 3.65 29.53 6.52
C ARG A 117 3.42 31.03 6.69
N ASN A 118 4.47 31.84 6.49
CA ASN A 118 4.36 33.30 6.63
C ASN A 118 3.36 33.90 5.65
N LEU A 119 3.28 33.35 4.41
CA LEU A 119 2.28 33.76 3.44
C LEU A 119 0.87 33.40 3.92
N ALA A 120 0.66 32.17 4.39
CA ALA A 120 -0.64 31.75 4.94
C ALA A 120 -1.09 32.62 6.13
N GLU A 121 -0.15 32.98 7.03
CA GLU A 121 -0.40 33.87 8.17
C GLU A 121 -0.74 35.32 7.76
N ARG A 122 -0.15 35.80 6.64
CA ARG A 122 -0.49 37.14 6.08
C ARG A 122 -1.85 37.19 5.42
N LEU A 123 -2.24 36.10 4.72
CA LEU A 123 -3.49 36.04 3.97
C LEU A 123 -4.69 35.95 4.91
N VAL A 124 -4.61 35.20 6.00
CA VAL A 124 -5.74 34.94 6.89
C VAL A 124 -5.30 34.86 8.36
N ARG A 125 -6.22 35.29 9.27
CA ARG A 125 -6.00 35.21 10.73
C ARG A 125 -6.48 33.89 11.34
N PHE A 126 -7.39 33.19 10.66
CA PHE A 126 -8.00 31.96 11.18
C PHE A 126 -7.07 30.76 10.99
N ARG A 127 -6.56 30.20 12.10
CA ARG A 127 -5.53 29.13 12.11
C ARG A 127 -5.87 27.88 11.27
N PRO A 128 -7.11 27.33 11.30
CA PRO A 128 -7.47 26.20 10.43
C PRO A 128 -7.27 26.51 8.94
N LEU A 129 -7.68 27.72 8.52
CA LEU A 129 -7.52 28.16 7.13
C LEU A 129 -6.04 28.41 6.78
N GLN A 130 -5.22 28.90 7.73
CA GLN A 130 -3.76 28.96 7.54
C GLN A 130 -3.16 27.58 7.27
N THR A 131 -3.62 26.55 7.99
CA THR A 131 -3.18 25.17 7.80
C THR A 131 -3.60 24.65 6.41
N ALA A 132 -4.83 24.90 5.97
CA ALA A 132 -5.31 24.51 4.63
C ALA A 132 -4.55 25.22 3.52
N ILE A 133 -4.34 26.54 3.62
CA ILE A 133 -3.56 27.32 2.64
C ILE A 133 -2.11 26.84 2.59
N TYR A 134 -1.50 26.53 3.74
CA TYR A 134 -0.17 25.95 3.78
C TYR A 134 -0.13 24.58 3.09
N TRP A 135 -1.10 23.70 3.35
CA TRP A 135 -1.23 22.39 2.71
C TRP A 135 -1.32 22.51 1.19
N ILE A 136 -2.16 23.42 0.70
CA ILE A 136 -2.30 23.67 -0.75
C ILE A 136 -0.96 24.07 -1.36
N GLN A 137 -0.25 25.04 -0.77
CA GLN A 137 1.07 25.46 -1.25
C GLN A 137 2.08 24.32 -1.19
N PHE A 138 2.07 23.53 -0.10
CA PHE A 138 2.97 22.40 0.10
C PHE A 138 2.77 21.34 -0.98
N LEU A 139 1.53 20.89 -1.18
CA LEU A 139 1.23 19.85 -2.15
C LEU A 139 1.52 20.30 -3.58
N LEU A 140 1.15 21.53 -3.96
CA LEU A 140 1.45 22.07 -5.28
C LEU A 140 2.97 22.17 -5.54
N LEU A 141 3.74 22.64 -4.55
CA LEU A 141 5.20 22.75 -4.70
C LEU A 141 5.86 21.37 -4.80
N VAL A 142 5.46 20.42 -3.94
CA VAL A 142 5.98 19.05 -3.99
C VAL A 142 5.63 18.40 -5.32
N SER A 143 4.36 18.47 -5.76
CA SER A 143 3.93 17.92 -7.05
C SER A 143 4.70 18.52 -8.22
N LEU A 144 4.98 19.83 -8.21
CA LEU A 144 5.77 20.49 -9.25
C LEU A 144 7.22 19.99 -9.28
N LEU A 145 7.84 19.84 -8.11
CA LEU A 145 9.25 19.41 -8.02
C LEU A 145 9.45 17.92 -8.34
N THR A 146 8.45 17.09 -8.05
CA THR A 146 8.49 15.65 -8.37
C THR A 146 7.89 15.32 -9.73
N PHE A 147 7.24 16.29 -10.41
CA PHE A 147 6.54 16.08 -11.68
C PHE A 147 7.39 15.41 -12.76
N PRO A 148 8.68 15.75 -12.96
CA PRO A 148 9.50 15.07 -13.97
C PRO A 148 9.64 13.56 -13.72
N LEU A 149 9.75 13.14 -12.45
CA LEU A 149 9.82 11.73 -12.07
C LEU A 149 8.45 11.06 -12.29
N THR A 150 7.36 11.70 -11.87
CA THR A 150 5.98 11.24 -12.11
C THR A 150 5.69 11.02 -13.60
N VAL A 151 6.14 11.93 -14.47
CA VAL A 151 5.99 11.80 -15.94
C VAL A 151 6.82 10.62 -16.46
N TYR A 152 8.05 10.47 -15.98
CA TYR A 152 8.88 9.34 -16.39
C TYR A 152 8.22 8.00 -16.02
N GLU A 153 7.80 7.84 -14.78
CA GLU A 153 7.23 6.61 -14.25
C GLU A 153 5.87 6.28 -14.82
N GLY A 154 4.94 7.23 -14.72
CA GLY A 154 3.54 6.98 -15.04
C GLY A 154 3.19 7.17 -16.53
N TYR A 155 4.07 7.80 -17.32
CA TYR A 155 3.82 8.03 -18.74
C TYR A 155 4.85 7.34 -19.63
N PHE A 156 6.12 7.77 -19.61
CA PHE A 156 7.12 7.26 -20.55
C PHE A 156 7.43 5.77 -20.34
N ARG A 157 7.64 5.37 -19.10
CA ARG A 157 7.95 3.99 -18.76
C ARG A 157 6.77 3.06 -19.03
N GLU A 158 5.57 3.42 -18.64
CA GLU A 158 4.37 2.63 -18.90
C GLU A 158 4.12 2.44 -20.41
N HIS A 159 4.34 3.48 -21.23
CA HIS A 159 4.30 3.35 -22.68
C HIS A 159 5.42 2.46 -23.23
N GLN A 160 6.65 2.58 -22.73
CA GLN A 160 7.79 1.76 -23.14
C GLN A 160 7.50 0.27 -22.99
N TYR A 161 6.76 -0.10 -21.94
CA TYR A 161 6.39 -1.48 -21.67
C TYR A 161 5.01 -1.88 -22.25
N GLY A 162 4.30 -0.96 -22.89
CA GLY A 162 3.00 -1.21 -23.53
C GLY A 162 1.87 -1.40 -22.54
N LEU A 163 1.98 -0.82 -21.36
CA LEU A 163 0.99 -0.93 -20.28
C LEU A 163 0.05 0.27 -20.21
N LEU A 164 0.40 1.41 -20.79
CA LEU A 164 -0.42 2.62 -20.84
C LEU A 164 -0.98 2.82 -22.25
N ASN A 165 -2.29 3.08 -22.35
CA ASN A 165 -3.00 3.36 -23.59
C ASN A 165 -3.31 4.84 -23.81
N GLN A 166 -3.18 5.67 -22.76
CA GLN A 166 -3.49 7.10 -22.84
C GLN A 166 -2.42 7.88 -23.58
N THR A 167 -2.84 8.88 -24.37
CA THR A 167 -1.95 9.97 -24.78
C THR A 167 -1.67 10.90 -23.60
N PHE A 168 -0.68 11.80 -23.74
CA PHE A 168 -0.23 12.67 -22.64
C PHE A 168 -1.35 13.56 -22.06
N GLY A 169 -2.25 14.08 -22.89
CA GLY A 169 -3.33 14.97 -22.44
C GLY A 169 -4.31 14.29 -21.44
N PRO A 170 -4.95 13.17 -21.81
CA PRO A 170 -5.80 12.39 -20.89
C PRO A 170 -5.04 11.92 -19.66
N TRP A 171 -3.81 11.44 -19.79
CA TRP A 171 -2.98 11.06 -18.65
C TRP A 171 -2.75 12.24 -17.69
N LEU A 172 -2.37 13.42 -18.22
CA LEU A 172 -2.17 14.63 -17.42
C LEU A 172 -3.46 15.08 -16.71
N ARG A 173 -4.61 14.98 -17.41
CA ARG A 173 -5.92 15.25 -16.79
C ARG A 173 -6.13 14.38 -15.55
N ASP A 174 -5.84 13.09 -15.64
CA ASP A 174 -6.02 12.16 -14.52
C ASP A 174 -5.06 12.51 -13.37
N GLN A 175 -3.81 12.95 -13.66
CA GLN A 175 -2.88 13.46 -12.64
C GLN A 175 -3.42 14.74 -11.96
N VAL A 176 -4.02 15.66 -12.71
CA VAL A 176 -4.63 16.87 -12.16
C VAL A 176 -5.85 16.54 -11.29
N VAL A 177 -6.70 15.60 -11.71
CA VAL A 177 -7.83 15.13 -10.90
C VAL A 177 -7.34 14.53 -9.58
N MET A 178 -6.31 13.67 -9.63
CA MET A 178 -5.72 13.08 -8.42
C MET A 178 -5.12 14.16 -7.51
N LEU A 179 -4.46 15.18 -8.06
CA LEU A 179 -3.94 16.32 -7.30
C LEU A 179 -5.07 17.08 -6.58
N LEU A 180 -6.19 17.34 -7.28
CA LEU A 180 -7.37 18.01 -6.68
C LEU A 180 -7.98 17.17 -5.54
N VAL A 181 -8.11 15.87 -5.73
CA VAL A 181 -8.55 14.94 -4.66
C VAL A 181 -7.58 15.01 -3.48
N GLY A 182 -6.27 14.99 -3.73
CA GLY A 182 -5.24 15.11 -2.69
C GLY A 182 -5.27 16.46 -1.96
N LEU A 183 -5.55 17.56 -2.66
CA LEU A 183 -5.72 18.88 -2.04
C LEU A 183 -6.89 18.88 -1.06
N VAL A 184 -8.03 18.31 -1.44
CA VAL A 184 -9.24 18.27 -0.62
C VAL A 184 -9.07 17.32 0.56
N LEU A 185 -8.76 16.05 0.31
CA LEU A 185 -8.64 15.03 1.35
C LEU A 185 -7.50 15.33 2.32
N GLY A 186 -6.37 15.82 1.80
CA GLY A 186 -5.26 16.22 2.65
C GLY A 186 -5.58 17.44 3.52
N ALA A 187 -6.35 18.42 3.04
CA ALA A 187 -6.82 19.51 3.89
C ALA A 187 -7.77 19.02 5.00
N ILE A 188 -8.69 18.09 4.67
CA ILE A 188 -9.58 17.45 5.64
C ILE A 188 -8.79 16.72 6.74
N LEU A 189 -7.64 16.13 6.43
CA LEU A 189 -6.76 15.47 7.39
C LEU A 189 -5.85 16.47 8.12
N MET A 190 -5.16 17.36 7.42
CA MET A 190 -4.13 18.23 8.00
C MET A 190 -4.69 19.26 8.98
N VAL A 191 -5.89 19.80 8.71
CA VAL A 191 -6.52 20.79 9.59
C VAL A 191 -6.79 20.23 10.99
N PRO A 192 -7.47 19.08 11.18
CA PRO A 192 -7.64 18.49 12.50
C PRO A 192 -6.32 18.03 13.12
N LEU A 193 -5.39 17.45 12.36
CA LEU A 193 -4.09 17.02 12.90
C LEU A 193 -3.33 18.17 13.53
N PHE A 194 -3.15 19.30 12.83
CA PHE A 194 -2.51 20.48 13.42
C PHE A 194 -3.36 21.14 14.52
N GLY A 195 -4.68 20.96 14.48
CA GLY A 195 -5.57 21.31 15.59
C GLY A 195 -5.25 20.53 16.86
N LEU A 196 -5.03 19.22 16.75
CA LEU A 196 -4.67 18.33 17.84
C LEU A 196 -3.26 18.65 18.38
N VAL A 197 -2.27 18.82 17.47
CA VAL A 197 -0.89 19.21 17.85
C VAL A 197 -0.88 20.47 18.72
N ARG A 198 -1.70 21.47 18.36
CA ARG A 198 -1.80 22.75 19.09
C ARG A 198 -2.49 22.65 20.44
N ARG A 199 -3.43 21.68 20.61
CA ARG A 199 -4.27 21.57 21.83
C ARG A 199 -3.80 20.55 22.83
N LEU A 200 -3.20 19.43 22.37
CA LEU A 200 -2.94 18.24 23.20
C LEU A 200 -1.48 18.12 23.69
N GLY A 201 -0.60 19.05 23.32
CA GLY A 201 0.77 19.09 23.80
C GLY A 201 1.50 17.77 23.57
N LYS A 202 1.95 17.08 24.63
CA LYS A 202 2.77 15.85 24.52
C LYS A 202 2.01 14.63 23.97
N ASN A 203 0.68 14.60 24.07
CA ASN A 203 -0.16 13.45 23.70
C ASN A 203 -0.74 13.56 22.29
N TRP A 204 -0.37 14.58 21.53
CA TRP A 204 -0.91 14.83 20.18
C TRP A 204 -0.77 13.63 19.24
N TRP A 205 0.35 12.89 19.34
CA TRP A 205 0.67 11.78 18.45
C TRP A 205 -0.30 10.60 18.59
N VAL A 206 -0.79 10.31 19.79
CA VAL A 206 -1.78 9.26 20.04
C VAL A 206 -3.09 9.60 19.31
N TRP A 207 -3.58 10.82 19.52
CA TRP A 207 -4.82 11.29 18.88
C TRP A 207 -4.64 11.54 17.38
N GLY A 208 -3.45 11.94 16.97
CA GLY A 208 -3.07 12.04 15.56
C GLY A 208 -3.14 10.68 14.86
N ALA A 209 -2.61 9.63 15.49
CA ALA A 209 -2.74 8.27 15.00
C ALA A 209 -4.23 7.84 14.91
N ALA A 210 -5.02 8.08 15.97
CA ALA A 210 -6.43 7.72 15.98
C ALA A 210 -7.21 8.42 14.84
N VAL A 211 -7.02 9.74 14.68
CA VAL A 211 -7.67 10.51 13.58
C VAL A 211 -7.22 9.99 12.22
N THR A 212 -5.93 9.67 12.05
CA THR A 212 -5.42 9.13 10.79
C THR A 212 -6.00 7.75 10.47
N ILE A 213 -6.14 6.87 11.47
CA ILE A 213 -6.78 5.54 11.30
C ILE A 213 -8.24 5.72 10.85
N VAL A 214 -9.01 6.56 11.56
CA VAL A 214 -10.41 6.83 11.20
C VAL A 214 -10.51 7.43 9.79
N PHE A 215 -9.62 8.37 9.45
CA PHE A 215 -9.57 8.97 8.14
C PHE A 215 -9.20 7.97 7.05
N SER A 216 -8.23 7.09 7.30
CA SER A 216 -7.86 6.02 6.34
C SER A 216 -9.03 5.07 6.10
N ALA A 217 -9.71 4.62 7.15
CA ALA A 217 -10.91 3.81 7.03
C ALA A 217 -12.03 4.52 6.24
N PHE A 218 -12.23 5.82 6.49
CA PHE A 218 -13.19 6.63 5.74
C PHE A 218 -12.83 6.71 4.26
N VAL A 219 -11.56 6.98 3.92
CA VAL A 219 -11.12 7.05 2.51
C VAL A 219 -11.28 5.70 1.82
N GLU A 220 -10.91 4.59 2.47
CA GLU A 220 -11.08 3.24 1.97
C GLU A 220 -12.54 2.93 1.58
N LEU A 221 -13.48 3.35 2.44
CA LEU A 221 -14.91 3.15 2.21
C LEU A 221 -15.47 4.01 1.07
N ILE A 222 -15.00 5.25 0.94
CA ILE A 222 -15.55 6.18 -0.09
C ILE A 222 -14.88 6.06 -1.45
N ALA A 223 -13.64 5.56 -1.50
CA ALA A 223 -12.86 5.55 -2.73
C ALA A 223 -13.53 4.79 -3.88
N PRO A 224 -14.08 3.57 -3.72
CA PRO A 224 -14.74 2.87 -4.81
C PRO A 224 -15.99 3.56 -5.33
N VAL A 225 -16.69 4.31 -4.45
CA VAL A 225 -17.99 4.93 -4.76
C VAL A 225 -17.85 6.33 -5.33
N TYR A 226 -16.90 7.13 -4.83
CA TYR A 226 -16.78 8.56 -5.18
C TYR A 226 -15.48 8.93 -5.89
N ILE A 227 -14.36 8.21 -5.65
CA ILE A 227 -13.08 8.54 -6.27
C ILE A 227 -12.89 7.77 -7.58
N ALA A 228 -13.11 6.45 -7.58
CA ALA A 228 -12.94 5.62 -8.78
C ALA A 228 -13.78 6.09 -9.98
N PRO A 229 -15.06 6.56 -9.83
CA PRO A 229 -15.84 7.09 -10.95
C PRO A 229 -15.33 8.41 -11.55
N LEU A 230 -14.38 9.10 -10.92
CA LEU A 230 -13.71 10.27 -11.52
C LEU A 230 -12.78 9.86 -12.68
N PHE A 231 -12.34 8.60 -12.68
CA PHE A 231 -11.37 8.04 -13.63
C PHE A 231 -11.99 7.07 -14.62
N ASN A 232 -12.98 6.28 -14.22
CA ASN A 232 -13.59 5.23 -15.03
C ASN A 232 -15.11 5.32 -15.02
N LYS A 233 -15.72 4.92 -16.14
CA LYS A 233 -17.16 4.78 -16.24
C LYS A 233 -17.56 3.34 -15.86
N TYR A 234 -18.53 3.22 -14.97
CA TYR A 234 -19.10 1.95 -14.54
C TYR A 234 -20.48 1.75 -15.17
N THR A 235 -20.70 0.61 -15.81
CA THR A 235 -21.99 0.22 -16.42
C THR A 235 -22.36 -1.20 -15.99
N PRO A 236 -23.65 -1.54 -15.80
CA PRO A 236 -24.06 -2.92 -15.55
C PRO A 236 -23.56 -3.85 -16.67
N LEU A 237 -23.06 -5.02 -16.29
CA LEU A 237 -22.62 -6.03 -17.24
C LEU A 237 -23.84 -6.72 -17.88
N GLU A 238 -24.01 -6.54 -19.18
CA GLU A 238 -25.18 -7.09 -19.92
C GLU A 238 -25.03 -8.56 -20.29
N ASP A 239 -23.78 -9.06 -20.49
CA ASP A 239 -23.53 -10.45 -20.90
C ASP A 239 -23.88 -11.44 -19.78
N ALA A 240 -25.07 -12.03 -19.89
CA ALA A 240 -25.57 -13.01 -18.92
C ALA A 240 -24.68 -14.26 -18.78
N ARG A 241 -23.90 -14.60 -19.83
CA ARG A 241 -23.00 -15.77 -19.81
C ARG A 241 -21.85 -15.59 -18.83
N ILE A 242 -21.51 -14.35 -18.51
CA ILE A 242 -20.46 -14.00 -17.52
C ILE A 242 -21.14 -13.54 -16.22
N ARG A 243 -22.12 -12.64 -16.29
CA ARG A 243 -22.80 -12.10 -15.12
C ARG A 243 -23.44 -13.16 -14.23
N ASP A 244 -24.21 -14.09 -14.83
CA ASP A 244 -25.03 -15.03 -14.05
C ASP A 244 -24.17 -16.08 -13.29
N PRO A 245 -23.09 -16.67 -13.87
CA PRO A 245 -22.13 -17.47 -13.12
C PRO A 245 -21.49 -16.72 -11.94
N ILE A 246 -21.06 -15.46 -12.15
CA ILE A 246 -20.46 -14.64 -11.08
C ILE A 246 -21.45 -14.38 -9.93
N LEU A 247 -22.70 -14.02 -10.28
CA LEU A 247 -23.76 -13.84 -9.27
C LEU A 247 -24.11 -15.14 -8.56
N SER A 248 -24.04 -16.28 -9.26
CA SER A 248 -24.21 -17.60 -8.66
C SER A 248 -23.10 -17.90 -7.66
N LEU A 249 -21.84 -17.66 -8.05
CA LEU A 249 -20.68 -17.81 -7.18
C LEU A 249 -20.78 -16.89 -5.95
N ALA A 250 -21.18 -15.63 -6.14
CA ALA A 250 -21.38 -14.68 -5.03
C ALA A 250 -22.44 -15.18 -4.03
N ARG A 251 -23.60 -15.64 -4.55
CA ARG A 251 -24.67 -16.19 -3.69
C ARG A 251 -24.23 -17.44 -2.95
N ALA A 252 -23.50 -18.34 -3.59
CA ALA A 252 -22.97 -19.55 -2.97
C ALA A 252 -22.02 -19.23 -1.81
N ASN A 253 -21.33 -18.09 -1.86
CA ASN A 253 -20.40 -17.61 -0.85
C ASN A 253 -21.04 -16.58 0.13
N GLY A 254 -22.36 -16.43 0.12
CA GLY A 254 -23.07 -15.54 1.07
C GLY A 254 -22.87 -14.05 0.81
N ILE A 255 -22.43 -13.67 -0.41
CA ILE A 255 -22.20 -12.27 -0.77
C ILE A 255 -23.49 -11.67 -1.35
N PRO A 256 -24.07 -10.63 -0.72
CA PRO A 256 -25.37 -10.07 -1.12
C PRO A 256 -25.23 -9.10 -2.32
N ALA A 257 -24.45 -9.46 -3.34
CA ALA A 257 -24.35 -8.68 -4.55
C ALA A 257 -25.59 -8.92 -5.43
N THR A 258 -26.16 -7.84 -5.95
CA THR A 258 -27.37 -7.87 -6.80
C THR A 258 -27.05 -7.72 -8.26
N ASP A 259 -25.86 -7.16 -8.58
CA ASP A 259 -25.45 -6.91 -9.95
C ASP A 259 -23.92 -6.97 -10.10
N VAL A 260 -23.48 -7.10 -11.35
CA VAL A 260 -22.08 -7.07 -11.78
C VAL A 260 -21.89 -5.89 -12.71
N TYR A 261 -20.82 -5.14 -12.53
CA TYR A 261 -20.51 -3.95 -13.31
C TYR A 261 -19.24 -4.16 -14.15
N GLU A 262 -19.25 -3.57 -15.33
CA GLU A 262 -18.08 -3.40 -16.18
C GLU A 262 -17.56 -1.97 -16.03
N PHE A 263 -16.20 -1.77 -16.06
CA PHE A 263 -15.58 -0.45 -16.13
C PHE A 263 -14.51 -0.36 -17.21
N ASP A 264 -14.38 0.83 -17.82
CA ASP A 264 -13.64 1.11 -19.05
C ASP A 264 -12.13 1.34 -18.84
N GLU A 265 -11.42 0.43 -18.15
CA GLU A 265 -10.01 0.59 -17.86
C GLU A 265 -9.11 0.47 -19.10
N SER A 266 -9.55 -0.24 -20.15
CA SER A 266 -8.76 -0.34 -21.40
C SER A 266 -8.45 1.01 -22.04
N ARG A 267 -9.20 2.06 -21.71
CA ARG A 267 -8.90 3.43 -22.09
C ARG A 267 -7.60 3.93 -21.48
N GLN A 268 -7.22 3.44 -20.33
CA GLN A 268 -6.04 3.85 -19.56
C GLN A 268 -4.91 2.83 -19.64
N SER A 269 -5.21 1.55 -19.44
CA SER A 269 -4.24 0.50 -19.20
C SER A 269 -4.62 -0.79 -19.92
N ASN A 270 -3.63 -1.68 -20.12
CA ASN A 270 -3.85 -3.03 -20.63
C ASN A 270 -3.94 -4.08 -19.49
N ARG A 271 -3.90 -3.63 -18.22
CA ARG A 271 -3.95 -4.53 -17.06
C ARG A 271 -5.35 -5.13 -16.90
N VAL A 272 -5.39 -6.36 -16.40
CA VAL A 272 -6.65 -7.00 -15.98
C VAL A 272 -6.90 -6.68 -14.52
N SER A 273 -8.16 -6.43 -14.16
CA SER A 273 -8.55 -6.05 -12.79
C SER A 273 -10.01 -6.41 -12.52
N ALA A 274 -10.27 -6.82 -11.30
CA ALA A 274 -11.62 -6.97 -10.75
C ALA A 274 -11.63 -6.53 -9.29
N ASN A 275 -12.81 -6.30 -8.73
CA ASN A 275 -12.96 -6.06 -7.30
C ASN A 275 -14.38 -6.35 -6.80
N VAL A 276 -14.47 -6.70 -5.51
CA VAL A 276 -15.71 -6.70 -4.74
C VAL A 276 -15.59 -5.58 -3.72
N SER A 277 -16.37 -4.52 -3.90
CA SER A 277 -16.23 -3.29 -3.11
C SER A 277 -17.59 -2.70 -2.72
N GLY A 278 -17.57 -1.87 -1.67
CA GLY A 278 -18.75 -1.21 -1.15
C GLY A 278 -19.07 -1.63 0.28
N PHE A 279 -20.01 -0.91 0.90
CA PHE A 279 -20.41 -1.07 2.29
C PHE A 279 -21.91 -0.78 2.45
N ALA A 280 -22.58 -1.51 3.37
CA ALA A 280 -23.94 -1.22 3.82
C ALA A 280 -24.96 -0.95 2.67
N GLY A 281 -25.04 -1.87 1.70
CA GLY A 281 -25.99 -1.78 0.58
C GLY A 281 -25.43 -1.13 -0.69
N THR A 282 -24.18 -0.68 -0.69
CA THR A 282 -23.47 -0.22 -1.90
C THR A 282 -22.52 -1.28 -2.45
N LEU A 283 -22.62 -2.54 -1.96
CA LEU A 283 -21.77 -3.63 -2.41
C LEU A 283 -21.98 -3.90 -3.89
N ARG A 284 -20.88 -3.91 -4.63
CA ARG A 284 -20.87 -4.23 -6.05
C ARG A 284 -19.67 -5.10 -6.42
N ILE A 285 -19.88 -5.92 -7.43
CA ILE A 285 -18.84 -6.67 -8.12
C ILE A 285 -18.50 -5.86 -9.38
N SER A 286 -17.22 -5.61 -9.63
CA SER A 286 -16.80 -4.84 -10.80
C SER A 286 -15.64 -5.55 -11.50
N LEU A 287 -15.74 -5.68 -12.83
CA LEU A 287 -14.69 -6.23 -13.69
C LEU A 287 -14.29 -5.17 -14.72
N ASN A 288 -13.00 -5.07 -15.01
CA ASN A 288 -12.59 -4.20 -16.09
C ASN A 288 -12.82 -4.87 -17.46
N ASP A 289 -12.99 -4.04 -18.47
CA ASP A 289 -13.21 -4.48 -19.85
C ASP A 289 -12.00 -5.24 -20.45
N ASN A 290 -10.80 -5.08 -19.90
CA ASN A 290 -9.63 -5.89 -20.27
C ASN A 290 -9.79 -7.35 -19.82
N LEU A 291 -10.26 -7.58 -18.57
CA LEU A 291 -10.52 -8.92 -18.04
C LEU A 291 -11.58 -9.63 -18.92
N LEU A 292 -12.67 -8.92 -19.22
CA LEU A 292 -13.77 -9.44 -20.05
C LEU A 292 -13.32 -9.79 -21.48
N LYS A 293 -12.38 -9.03 -22.06
CA LYS A 293 -11.89 -9.24 -23.44
C LYS A 293 -10.78 -10.29 -23.53
N ARG A 294 -9.99 -10.48 -22.47
CA ARG A 294 -8.75 -11.27 -22.51
C ARG A 294 -8.88 -12.62 -21.82
N CYS A 295 -9.82 -12.76 -20.88
CA CYS A 295 -9.95 -13.94 -20.04
C CYS A 295 -11.15 -14.80 -20.46
N THR A 296 -11.02 -16.11 -20.26
CA THR A 296 -12.12 -17.08 -20.38
C THR A 296 -13.01 -17.03 -19.14
N LEU A 297 -14.17 -17.67 -19.19
CA LEU A 297 -15.05 -17.76 -18.02
C LEU A 297 -14.37 -18.45 -16.81
N PRO A 298 -13.64 -19.58 -16.93
CA PRO A 298 -12.89 -20.17 -15.83
C PRO A 298 -11.87 -19.22 -15.20
N GLU A 299 -11.16 -18.43 -16.01
CA GLU A 299 -10.20 -17.41 -15.55
C GLU A 299 -10.90 -16.26 -14.84
N ILE A 300 -12.08 -15.84 -15.28
CA ILE A 300 -12.89 -14.82 -14.62
C ILE A 300 -13.45 -15.36 -13.29
N GLU A 301 -13.93 -16.62 -13.28
CA GLU A 301 -14.47 -17.24 -12.05
C GLU A 301 -13.43 -17.35 -10.94
N THR A 302 -12.19 -17.76 -11.29
CA THR A 302 -11.11 -17.83 -10.28
C THR A 302 -10.72 -16.46 -9.77
N THR A 303 -10.58 -15.47 -10.68
CA THR A 303 -10.33 -14.08 -10.30
C THR A 303 -11.41 -13.56 -9.35
N MET A 304 -12.68 -13.82 -9.68
CA MET A 304 -13.79 -13.41 -8.81
C MET A 304 -13.83 -14.19 -7.49
N GLY A 305 -13.45 -15.47 -7.50
CA GLY A 305 -13.30 -16.27 -6.30
C GLY A 305 -12.27 -15.68 -5.33
N HIS A 306 -11.12 -15.21 -5.86
CA HIS A 306 -10.08 -14.49 -5.12
C HIS A 306 -10.64 -13.19 -4.51
N GLU A 307 -11.30 -12.34 -5.31
CA GLU A 307 -11.89 -11.08 -4.84
C GLU A 307 -12.96 -11.30 -3.77
N MET A 308 -13.78 -12.36 -3.93
CA MET A 308 -14.77 -12.77 -2.93
C MET A 308 -14.09 -13.27 -1.65
N GLY A 309 -12.91 -13.88 -1.76
CA GLY A 309 -12.07 -14.25 -0.63
C GLY A 309 -11.71 -13.06 0.25
N HIS A 310 -11.33 -11.93 -0.33
CA HIS A 310 -11.07 -10.70 0.43
C HIS A 310 -12.29 -10.26 1.24
N TYR A 311 -13.48 -10.35 0.66
CA TYR A 311 -14.73 -9.99 1.35
C TYR A 311 -15.07 -10.97 2.48
N VAL A 312 -15.12 -12.27 2.18
CA VAL A 312 -15.58 -13.32 3.13
C VAL A 312 -14.61 -13.50 4.29
N LEU A 313 -13.30 -13.43 4.01
CA LEU A 313 -12.24 -13.55 5.04
C LEU A 313 -12.02 -12.25 5.82
N ASN A 314 -12.82 -11.20 5.54
CA ASN A 314 -12.76 -9.91 6.22
C ASN A 314 -11.38 -9.24 6.11
N HIS A 315 -10.72 -9.33 4.97
CA HIS A 315 -9.38 -8.78 4.73
C HIS A 315 -9.33 -7.27 4.91
N LEU A 316 -10.42 -6.54 4.60
CA LEU A 316 -10.55 -5.11 4.89
C LEU A 316 -10.32 -4.81 6.38
N TYR A 317 -10.99 -5.54 7.27
CA TYR A 317 -10.85 -5.31 8.71
C TYR A 317 -9.48 -5.77 9.25
N LYS A 318 -8.97 -6.91 8.76
CA LYS A 318 -7.60 -7.37 9.09
C LYS A 318 -6.57 -6.31 8.65
N GLY A 319 -6.69 -5.82 7.43
CA GLY A 319 -5.83 -4.77 6.88
C GLY A 319 -5.89 -3.47 7.68
N LEU A 320 -7.09 -3.01 8.05
CA LEU A 320 -7.28 -1.81 8.88
C LEU A 320 -6.63 -1.94 10.27
N VAL A 321 -6.74 -3.11 10.92
CA VAL A 321 -6.09 -3.35 12.22
C VAL A 321 -4.57 -3.33 12.07
N MET A 322 -4.03 -4.07 11.09
CA MET A 322 -2.59 -4.13 10.85
C MET A 322 -2.02 -2.75 10.47
N THR A 323 -2.65 -2.06 9.52
CA THR A 323 -2.28 -0.69 9.13
C THR A 323 -2.42 0.26 10.32
N GLY A 324 -3.44 0.12 11.15
CA GLY A 324 -3.63 0.89 12.37
C GLY A 324 -2.45 0.76 13.33
N VAL A 325 -1.95 -0.46 13.55
CA VAL A 325 -0.74 -0.69 14.38
C VAL A 325 0.47 0.02 13.77
N LEU A 326 0.67 -0.10 12.45
CA LEU A 326 1.78 0.58 11.76
C LEU A 326 1.65 2.10 11.85
N ILE A 327 0.44 2.67 11.74
CA ILE A 327 0.18 4.09 11.92
C ILE A 327 0.55 4.53 13.35
N VAL A 328 0.18 3.80 14.39
CA VAL A 328 0.52 4.13 15.78
C VAL A 328 2.04 4.15 15.98
N ILE A 329 2.75 3.13 15.48
CA ILE A 329 4.23 3.09 15.52
C ILE A 329 4.82 4.28 14.74
N GLY A 330 4.30 4.55 13.54
CA GLY A 330 4.71 5.68 12.71
C GLY A 330 4.54 7.02 13.42
N PHE A 331 3.43 7.25 14.11
CA PHE A 331 3.21 8.49 14.89
C PHE A 331 4.11 8.59 16.13
N ALA A 332 4.43 7.47 16.77
CA ALA A 332 5.41 7.47 17.87
C ALA A 332 6.80 7.85 17.36
N LEU A 333 7.25 7.28 16.24
CA LEU A 333 8.50 7.63 15.58
C LEU A 333 8.50 9.06 15.05
N LEU A 334 7.37 9.49 14.48
CA LEU A 334 7.18 10.87 14.03
C LEU A 334 7.35 11.86 15.19
N ASN A 335 6.70 11.61 16.31
CA ASN A 335 6.85 12.46 17.51
C ASN A 335 8.31 12.52 17.99
N TRP A 336 8.99 11.38 18.02
CA TRP A 336 10.41 11.34 18.39
C TRP A 336 11.28 12.07 17.37
N GLY A 337 11.18 11.74 16.08
CA GLY A 337 12.02 12.27 15.01
C GLY A 337 11.85 13.77 14.80
N VAL A 338 10.60 14.27 14.87
CA VAL A 338 10.32 15.70 14.78
C VAL A 338 10.91 16.46 15.95
N ASN A 339 10.75 15.99 17.20
CA ASN A 339 11.34 16.64 18.36
C ASN A 339 12.88 16.63 18.30
N PHE A 340 13.48 15.52 17.86
CA PHE A 340 14.93 15.42 17.65
C PHE A 340 15.42 16.42 16.60
N GLY A 341 14.77 16.46 15.42
CA GLY A 341 15.15 17.35 14.33
C GLY A 341 14.99 18.83 14.70
N LEU A 342 13.89 19.18 15.37
CA LEU A 342 13.66 20.56 15.85
C LEU A 342 14.68 21.00 16.90
N ALA A 343 15.04 20.14 17.84
CA ALA A 343 16.05 20.44 18.85
C ALA A 343 17.44 20.70 18.23
N ARG A 344 17.73 20.08 17.08
CA ARG A 344 19.05 20.15 16.44
C ARG A 344 19.14 21.23 15.36
N TRP A 345 18.07 21.47 14.60
CA TRP A 345 18.08 22.29 13.39
C TRP A 345 16.88 23.24 13.27
N GLY A 346 15.95 23.26 14.23
CA GLY A 346 14.70 24.03 14.13
C GLY A 346 14.93 25.52 13.86
N GLU A 347 15.85 26.16 14.55
CA GLU A 347 16.21 27.57 14.34
C GLU A 347 16.76 27.81 12.92
N ARG A 348 17.66 26.93 12.46
CA ARG A 348 18.26 27.02 11.12
C ARG A 348 17.21 26.89 10.01
N TRP A 349 16.16 26.09 10.24
CA TRP A 349 15.05 25.91 9.34
C TRP A 349 13.92 26.93 9.52
N GLN A 350 14.06 27.84 10.49
CA GLN A 350 13.04 28.83 10.86
C GLN A 350 11.71 28.21 11.23
N VAL A 351 11.72 26.99 11.78
CA VAL A 351 10.55 26.28 12.29
C VAL A 351 10.41 26.56 13.77
N ARG A 352 9.28 27.16 14.18
CA ARG A 352 9.04 27.69 15.53
C ARG A 352 8.77 26.60 16.58
N GLY A 353 8.55 25.36 16.14
CA GLY A 353 8.24 24.20 16.99
C GLY A 353 7.26 23.24 16.33
N ILE A 354 6.84 22.22 17.07
CA ILE A 354 5.93 21.18 16.54
C ILE A 354 4.55 21.73 16.16
N ASN A 355 4.12 22.82 16.78
CA ASN A 355 2.83 23.48 16.52
C ASN A 355 2.83 24.32 15.23
N ASP A 356 3.98 24.51 14.63
CA ASP A 356 4.18 25.27 13.41
C ASP A 356 3.96 24.36 12.19
N VAL A 357 3.08 24.77 11.27
CA VAL A 357 2.81 24.00 10.03
C VAL A 357 4.07 23.85 9.17
N ALA A 358 5.06 24.73 9.32
CA ALA A 358 6.34 24.65 8.62
C ALA A 358 7.18 23.42 9.01
N VAL A 359 6.77 22.64 10.03
CA VAL A 359 7.37 21.36 10.41
C VAL A 359 7.03 20.23 9.45
N LEU A 360 6.02 20.38 8.59
CA LEU A 360 5.51 19.32 7.73
C LEU A 360 6.58 18.63 6.85
N PRO A 361 7.53 19.31 6.19
CA PRO A 361 8.59 18.63 5.46
C PRO A 361 9.45 17.72 6.34
N LEU A 362 9.72 18.09 7.60
CA LEU A 362 10.42 17.23 8.55
C LEU A 362 9.57 16.00 8.92
N ALA A 363 8.26 16.20 9.10
CA ALA A 363 7.33 15.12 9.36
C ALA A 363 7.32 14.11 8.19
N VAL A 364 7.26 14.61 6.96
CA VAL A 364 7.33 13.79 5.74
C VAL A 364 8.66 13.04 5.65
N LEU A 365 9.81 13.66 5.95
CA LEU A 365 11.10 12.98 5.98
C LEU A 365 11.12 11.78 6.95
N VAL A 366 10.62 11.97 8.18
CA VAL A 366 10.56 10.89 9.17
C VAL A 366 9.67 9.76 8.72
N LEU A 367 8.48 10.09 8.21
CA LEU A 367 7.52 9.08 7.73
C LEU A 367 8.01 8.38 6.46
N SER A 368 8.63 9.09 5.52
CA SER A 368 9.20 8.47 4.31
C SER A 368 10.29 7.47 4.65
N ALA A 369 11.19 7.81 5.58
CA ALA A 369 12.21 6.86 6.06
C ALA A 369 11.57 5.66 6.76
N TYR A 370 10.54 5.88 7.58
CA TYR A 370 9.81 4.81 8.24
C TYR A 370 9.16 3.87 7.25
N PHE A 371 8.36 4.37 6.30
CA PHE A 371 7.67 3.52 5.32
C PHE A 371 8.63 2.83 4.34
N PHE A 372 9.71 3.49 3.93
CA PHE A 372 10.73 2.87 3.11
C PHE A 372 11.36 1.65 3.80
N LEU A 373 11.73 1.79 5.07
CA LEU A 373 12.28 0.68 5.85
C LEU A 373 11.23 -0.39 6.20
N LEU A 374 9.96 -0.02 6.25
CA LEU A 374 8.86 -0.92 6.57
C LEU A 374 8.40 -1.75 5.36
N THR A 375 8.84 -1.44 4.15
CA THR A 375 8.41 -2.11 2.91
C THR A 375 8.40 -3.64 3.01
N PRO A 376 9.45 -4.34 3.48
CA PRO A 376 9.42 -5.80 3.55
C PRO A 376 8.36 -6.34 4.51
N VAL A 377 8.07 -5.60 5.59
CA VAL A 377 7.03 -5.97 6.57
C VAL A 377 5.64 -5.79 5.98
N SER A 378 5.38 -4.64 5.35
CA SER A 378 4.11 -4.36 4.66
C SER A 378 3.85 -5.38 3.56
N ASN A 379 4.85 -5.67 2.75
CA ASN A 379 4.79 -6.66 1.68
C ASN A 379 4.50 -8.06 2.23
N THR A 380 5.11 -8.45 3.35
CA THR A 380 4.83 -9.76 3.98
C THR A 380 3.40 -9.85 4.48
N ILE A 381 2.86 -8.78 5.07
CA ILE A 381 1.46 -8.71 5.51
C ILE A 381 0.53 -8.86 4.30
N SER A 382 0.79 -8.11 3.23
CA SER A 382 0.01 -8.18 2.00
C SER A 382 0.05 -9.57 1.37
N ARG A 383 1.25 -10.17 1.17
CA ARG A 383 1.39 -11.52 0.60
C ARG A 383 0.60 -12.59 1.35
N ASN A 384 0.55 -12.51 2.69
CA ASN A 384 -0.23 -13.47 3.47
C ASN A 384 -1.74 -13.31 3.23
N ILE A 385 -2.22 -12.08 3.16
CA ILE A 385 -3.62 -11.76 2.85
C ILE A 385 -3.97 -12.24 1.43
N GLU A 386 -3.10 -12.00 0.47
CA GLU A 386 -3.26 -12.42 -0.92
C GLU A 386 -3.27 -13.94 -1.05
N TYR A 387 -2.36 -14.64 -0.36
CA TYR A 387 -2.32 -16.10 -0.35
C TYR A 387 -3.59 -16.71 0.26
N GLU A 388 -4.12 -16.13 1.34
CA GLU A 388 -5.42 -16.54 1.90
C GLU A 388 -6.55 -16.37 0.88
N ALA A 389 -6.54 -15.28 0.09
CA ALA A 389 -7.52 -15.03 -0.96
C ALA A 389 -7.38 -16.01 -2.14
N ASP A 390 -6.14 -16.34 -2.57
CA ASP A 390 -5.87 -17.34 -3.60
C ASP A 390 -6.43 -18.71 -3.23
N MET A 391 -6.13 -19.18 -2.00
CA MET A 391 -6.62 -20.46 -1.51
C MET A 391 -8.14 -20.49 -1.38
N TYR A 392 -8.74 -19.37 -0.98
CA TYR A 392 -10.20 -19.23 -0.97
C TYR A 392 -10.78 -19.30 -2.39
N GLY A 393 -10.19 -18.58 -3.33
CA GLY A 393 -10.60 -18.55 -4.74
C GLY A 393 -10.57 -19.95 -5.39
N LEU A 394 -9.49 -20.70 -5.15
CA LEU A 394 -9.37 -22.09 -5.62
C LEU A 394 -10.48 -22.98 -5.06
N ASN A 395 -10.82 -22.85 -3.78
CA ASN A 395 -11.89 -23.64 -3.17
C ASN A 395 -13.28 -23.21 -3.65
N ALA A 396 -13.50 -21.92 -3.91
CA ALA A 396 -14.79 -21.38 -4.30
C ALA A 396 -15.08 -21.61 -5.79
N ALA A 397 -14.12 -21.30 -6.67
CA ALA A 397 -14.30 -21.39 -8.13
C ALA A 397 -13.95 -22.77 -8.69
N GLN A 398 -13.06 -23.53 -8.04
CA GLN A 398 -12.59 -24.86 -8.48
C GLN A 398 -11.99 -24.87 -9.89
N GLN A 399 -11.29 -23.78 -10.27
CA GLN A 399 -10.70 -23.56 -11.60
C GLN A 399 -9.16 -23.45 -11.50
N PRO A 400 -8.41 -24.51 -11.13
CA PRO A 400 -6.95 -24.42 -10.90
C PRO A 400 -6.17 -24.11 -12.18
N ASP A 401 -6.62 -24.55 -13.36
CA ASP A 401 -5.99 -24.20 -14.62
C ASP A 401 -6.30 -22.76 -15.03
N GLY A 402 -7.50 -22.26 -14.72
CA GLY A 402 -7.86 -20.85 -14.87
C GLY A 402 -6.99 -19.94 -14.02
N GLU A 403 -6.78 -20.29 -12.74
CA GLU A 403 -5.88 -19.57 -11.83
C GLU A 403 -4.45 -19.51 -12.39
N ALA A 404 -3.90 -20.66 -12.79
CA ALA A 404 -2.56 -20.71 -13.37
C ALA A 404 -2.43 -19.85 -14.64
N ASN A 405 -3.46 -19.80 -15.48
CA ASN A 405 -3.47 -18.96 -16.68
C ASN A 405 -3.52 -17.46 -16.35
N VAL A 406 -4.35 -17.06 -15.37
CA VAL A 406 -4.42 -15.66 -14.92
C VAL A 406 -3.05 -15.23 -14.36
N ASP A 407 -2.41 -16.05 -13.53
CA ASP A 407 -1.08 -15.75 -12.98
C ASP A 407 -0.03 -15.61 -14.09
N MET A 408 -0.11 -16.46 -15.12
CA MET A 408 0.76 -16.32 -16.29
C MET A 408 0.50 -15.02 -17.05
N MET A 409 -0.76 -14.56 -17.18
CA MET A 409 -1.06 -13.28 -17.83
C MET A 409 -0.59 -12.08 -16.99
N LEU A 410 -0.72 -12.14 -15.66
CA LEU A 410 -0.14 -11.15 -14.76
C LEU A 410 1.38 -11.05 -14.91
N GLY A 411 2.03 -12.14 -15.34
CA GLY A 411 3.44 -12.19 -15.72
C GLY A 411 3.83 -11.23 -16.86
N GLU A 412 2.91 -10.58 -17.56
CA GLU A 412 3.25 -9.50 -18.50
C GLU A 412 3.88 -8.29 -17.82
N TYR A 413 3.55 -8.05 -16.56
CA TYR A 413 4.03 -6.91 -15.75
C TYR A 413 4.41 -7.28 -14.31
N ARG A 414 4.41 -8.56 -13.95
CA ARG A 414 4.88 -9.10 -12.67
C ARG A 414 5.92 -10.17 -12.93
N LYS A 415 7.07 -10.08 -12.27
CA LYS A 415 8.11 -11.11 -12.35
C LYS A 415 7.59 -12.42 -11.76
N LEU A 416 7.59 -13.49 -12.57
CA LEU A 416 6.96 -14.76 -12.21
C LEU A 416 7.77 -15.60 -11.21
N ASP A 417 9.10 -15.53 -11.26
CA ASP A 417 9.99 -16.46 -10.56
C ASP A 417 11.17 -15.70 -9.90
N PRO A 418 10.93 -14.95 -8.81
CA PRO A 418 11.96 -14.24 -8.07
C PRO A 418 12.77 -15.17 -7.17
N GLY A 419 13.95 -14.70 -6.71
CA GLY A 419 14.64 -15.31 -5.59
C GLY A 419 13.92 -15.06 -4.25
N PRO A 420 14.14 -15.89 -3.21
CA PRO A 420 13.41 -15.77 -1.93
C PRO A 420 13.63 -14.42 -1.21
N VAL A 421 14.84 -13.87 -1.28
CA VAL A 421 15.15 -12.56 -0.68
C VAL A 421 14.46 -11.42 -1.46
N GLU A 422 14.44 -11.53 -2.78
CA GLU A 422 13.77 -10.59 -3.67
C GLU A 422 12.25 -10.57 -3.40
N GLU A 423 11.63 -11.76 -3.32
CA GLU A 423 10.21 -11.88 -3.00
C GLU A 423 9.89 -11.31 -1.61
N PHE A 424 10.73 -11.59 -0.61
CA PHE A 424 10.56 -11.03 0.74
C PHE A 424 10.56 -9.49 0.76
N ILE A 425 11.50 -8.86 0.03
CA ILE A 425 11.67 -7.40 0.08
C ILE A 425 10.64 -6.68 -0.79
N PHE A 426 10.42 -7.13 -2.03
CA PHE A 426 9.77 -6.31 -3.06
C PHE A 426 8.37 -6.77 -3.48
N PHE A 427 7.95 -7.99 -3.12
CA PHE A 427 6.67 -8.53 -3.56
C PHE A 427 5.57 -8.32 -2.52
N ASP A 428 4.55 -7.60 -2.88
CA ASP A 428 3.31 -7.39 -2.11
C ASP A 428 2.27 -8.51 -2.34
N HIS A 429 2.44 -9.33 -3.37
CA HIS A 429 1.68 -10.55 -3.67
C HIS A 429 2.63 -11.75 -3.76
N PRO A 430 2.15 -12.99 -3.55
CA PRO A 430 2.94 -14.18 -3.84
C PRO A 430 3.40 -14.17 -5.31
N SER A 431 4.60 -14.68 -5.59
CA SER A 431 5.09 -14.77 -6.96
C SER A 431 4.23 -15.70 -7.83
N GLY A 432 4.26 -15.49 -9.16
CA GLY A 432 3.52 -16.33 -10.08
C GLY A 432 3.86 -17.82 -9.90
N ARG A 433 5.14 -18.17 -9.67
CA ARG A 433 5.54 -19.56 -9.34
C ARG A 433 4.84 -20.05 -8.07
N THR A 434 4.77 -19.24 -7.03
CA THR A 434 4.13 -19.61 -5.75
C THR A 434 2.64 -19.87 -5.96
N ARG A 435 1.94 -18.98 -6.64
CA ARG A 435 0.51 -19.07 -6.92
C ARG A 435 0.17 -20.26 -7.83
N ILE A 436 0.88 -20.42 -8.96
CA ILE A 436 0.72 -21.59 -9.86
C ILE A 436 1.02 -22.89 -9.11
N THR A 437 2.00 -22.91 -8.20
CA THR A 437 2.29 -24.09 -7.38
C THR A 437 1.12 -24.42 -6.47
N ALA A 438 0.49 -23.43 -5.84
CA ALA A 438 -0.70 -23.62 -5.02
C ALA A 438 -1.87 -24.19 -5.85
N ALA A 439 -2.12 -23.62 -7.03
CA ALA A 439 -3.15 -24.08 -7.97
C ALA A 439 -2.92 -25.53 -8.42
N MET A 440 -1.69 -25.90 -8.77
CA MET A 440 -1.37 -27.27 -9.21
C MET A 440 -1.38 -28.29 -8.07
N ARG A 441 -1.03 -27.91 -6.84
CA ARG A 441 -1.23 -28.75 -5.64
C ARG A 441 -2.69 -29.00 -5.39
N TRP A 442 -3.50 -27.93 -5.40
CA TRP A 442 -4.94 -28.04 -5.25
C TRP A 442 -5.55 -28.97 -6.33
N LYS A 443 -5.15 -28.84 -7.59
CA LYS A 443 -5.56 -29.72 -8.68
C LYS A 443 -5.16 -31.19 -8.45
N ALA A 444 -3.98 -31.45 -7.94
CA ALA A 444 -3.52 -32.78 -7.62
C ALA A 444 -4.39 -33.47 -6.54
N GLU A 445 -4.91 -32.68 -5.60
CA GLU A 445 -5.81 -33.13 -4.54
C GLU A 445 -7.27 -33.27 -5.03
N HIS A 446 -7.63 -32.60 -6.15
CA HIS A 446 -8.97 -32.56 -6.74
C HIS A 446 -8.94 -32.88 -8.26
N PRO A 447 -8.65 -34.13 -8.65
CA PRO A 447 -8.45 -34.49 -10.06
C PRO A 447 -9.65 -34.22 -11.00
N GLN A 448 -10.87 -34.18 -10.43
CA GLN A 448 -12.11 -33.88 -11.18
C GLN A 448 -12.19 -32.42 -11.66
N SER A 449 -11.39 -31.53 -11.11
CA SER A 449 -11.35 -30.11 -11.47
C SER A 449 -10.39 -29.80 -12.61
N ALA A 450 -9.82 -30.82 -13.26
CA ALA A 450 -8.93 -30.64 -14.41
C ALA A 450 -9.70 -30.10 -15.61
N ASN A 451 -9.21 -29.01 -16.21
CA ASN A 451 -9.74 -28.39 -17.41
C ASN A 451 -8.71 -28.47 -18.55
N ALA A 452 -8.87 -29.42 -19.47
CA ALA A 452 -7.91 -29.66 -20.54
C ALA A 452 -7.85 -28.48 -21.55
N GLU A 453 -8.96 -27.79 -21.79
CA GLU A 453 -9.00 -26.62 -22.68
C GLU A 453 -8.23 -25.46 -22.11
N GLU A 454 -8.44 -25.14 -20.82
CA GLU A 454 -7.69 -24.10 -20.14
C GLU A 454 -6.20 -24.42 -20.03
N MET A 455 -5.85 -25.67 -19.73
CA MET A 455 -4.45 -26.10 -19.65
C MET A 455 -3.74 -25.96 -21.02
N ALA A 456 -4.41 -26.26 -22.12
CA ALA A 456 -3.85 -26.19 -23.46
C ALA A 456 -3.86 -24.79 -24.09
N ARG A 457 -4.53 -23.82 -23.47
CA ARG A 457 -4.72 -22.47 -24.01
C ARG A 457 -3.41 -21.76 -24.27
N PRO A 458 -3.18 -21.20 -25.49
CA PRO A 458 -2.06 -20.33 -25.76
C PRO A 458 -2.29 -18.94 -25.12
N LEU A 459 -1.43 -18.53 -24.21
CA LEU A 459 -1.57 -17.25 -23.48
C LEU A 459 -0.85 -16.09 -24.17
N PHE A 460 0.22 -16.41 -24.87
CA PHE A 460 1.10 -15.44 -25.52
C PHE A 460 1.16 -15.73 -27.00
N THR A 461 0.30 -15.09 -27.79
CA THR A 461 0.43 -15.12 -29.25
C THR A 461 1.50 -14.14 -29.69
N ALA A 462 2.39 -14.54 -30.59
CA ALA A 462 3.34 -13.65 -31.24
C ALA A 462 2.55 -12.50 -31.92
N LYS A 463 2.75 -11.27 -31.45
CA LYS A 463 2.26 -10.05 -32.10
C LYS A 463 3.21 -9.64 -33.20
#